data_0eb2f51478c8085d384939ecb5cafc40
#
_entry.id   0eb2f51478c8085d384939ecb5cafc40
#
_cell.length_a   1.000
_cell.length_b   1.000
_cell.length_c   1.000
_cell.angle_alpha   90.00
_cell.angle_beta   90.00
_cell.angle_gamma   90.00
#
_symmetry.space_group_name_H-M   'P 1'
#
loop_
_entity.id
_entity.type
_entity.pdbx_description
1 polymer ?
#
loop_
_entity_poly.entity_id
_entity_poly.type
_entity_poly.pdbx_seq_one_letter_code
_entity_poly.pdbx_strand_id
1 'polypeptide(L)'
;MLLAELNVRHTRRHMPTRRVALDGAYLPTSGPAHGVALLAALVATNLPALAEEQRELLPRLLHDARHGLSIPRIALQHRLQYDVHGLDRSRHRVLGEDGRIVVELDVHGAQTPQILGAVMGAAALHSSGRQVALDTIGRVVAGRWPGLAPDVEIRTVAEAMWNGYRPPLATAGEWKPGAPPEEMLWQGVGPDQRWAMEVLGLRAGMEIERDDLNRRFRRLLRDAHPDSGGAGHCDSNGVLHGAEASP
;
A
#
# COMPACT_ATOMS: atom_id res chain seq x y z
N MET A 1 -16.27 4.89 11.17
CA MET A 1 -15.69 5.49 9.93
C MET A 1 -14.25 5.03 9.79
N LEU A 2 -13.79 4.60 8.60
CA LEU A 2 -12.39 4.21 8.39
C LEU A 2 -11.50 5.46 8.27
N LEU A 3 -10.44 5.54 9.08
CA LEU A 3 -9.50 6.66 9.12
C LEU A 3 -8.12 6.31 8.57
N ALA A 4 -7.69 5.06 8.70
CA ALA A 4 -6.49 4.50 8.08
C ALA A 4 -6.59 2.99 7.98
N GLU A 5 -5.87 2.40 7.04
CA GLU A 5 -5.80 0.94 6.86
C GLU A 5 -4.45 0.51 6.29
N LEU A 6 -3.96 -0.65 6.75
CA LEU A 6 -2.81 -1.34 6.21
C LEU A 6 -3.10 -2.85 6.14
N ASN A 7 -2.95 -3.43 4.96
CA ASN A 7 -3.06 -4.87 4.75
C ASN A 7 -1.67 -5.47 4.52
N VAL A 8 -1.22 -6.30 5.45
CA VAL A 8 0.06 -7.02 5.37
C VAL A 8 -0.19 -8.45 4.93
N ARG A 9 0.50 -8.88 3.88
CA ARG A 9 0.49 -10.26 3.42
C ARG A 9 1.76 -10.97 3.88
N HIS A 10 1.62 -12.16 4.40
CA HIS A 10 2.74 -12.92 4.94
C HIS A 10 2.55 -14.42 4.76
N THR A 11 3.66 -15.15 4.75
CA THR A 11 3.63 -16.61 4.75
C THR A 11 3.07 -17.15 6.07
N ARG A 12 2.39 -18.28 6.01
CA ARG A 12 1.97 -19.05 7.18
C ARG A 12 3.17 -19.42 8.04
N ARG A 13 2.98 -19.50 9.34
CA ARG A 13 4.07 -19.76 10.31
C ARG A 13 4.90 -21.00 10.03
N HIS A 14 4.31 -22.02 9.41
CA HIS A 14 4.95 -23.33 9.16
C HIS A 14 5.69 -23.41 7.82
N MET A 15 5.66 -22.38 7.00
CA MET A 15 6.30 -22.40 5.69
C MET A 15 7.79 -22.08 5.81
N PRO A 16 8.68 -22.83 5.13
CA PRO A 16 10.13 -22.62 5.21
C PRO A 16 10.57 -21.29 4.56
N THR A 17 9.85 -20.83 3.55
CA THR A 17 10.12 -19.55 2.89
C THR A 17 9.31 -18.45 3.54
N ARG A 18 9.99 -17.50 4.15
CA ARG A 18 9.35 -16.33 4.78
C ARG A 18 9.20 -15.21 3.76
N ARG A 19 7.95 -14.86 3.45
CA ARG A 19 7.62 -13.81 2.47
C ARG A 19 6.70 -12.78 3.08
N VAL A 20 6.87 -11.51 2.67
CA VAL A 20 6.03 -10.38 3.07
C VAL A 20 5.73 -9.54 1.84
N ALA A 21 4.48 -9.08 1.75
CA ALA A 21 4.02 -8.13 0.74
C ALA A 21 2.99 -7.17 1.36
N LEU A 22 2.73 -6.07 0.70
CA LEU A 22 1.59 -5.20 0.99
C LEU A 22 0.45 -5.47 0.00
N ASP A 23 -0.78 -5.47 0.53
CA ASP A 23 -1.99 -5.65 -0.25
C ASP A 23 -2.96 -4.48 0.02
N GLY A 24 -2.52 -3.30 -0.35
CA GLY A 24 -3.26 -2.06 -0.12
C GLY A 24 -2.89 -1.37 1.19
N ALA A 25 -2.87 -0.05 1.10
CA ALA A 25 -2.67 0.84 2.24
C ALA A 25 -3.43 2.15 2.02
N TYR A 26 -4.15 2.58 3.05
CA TYR A 26 -4.72 3.93 3.15
C TYR A 26 -4.12 4.57 4.40
N LEU A 27 -3.10 5.40 4.23
CA LEU A 27 -2.25 5.94 5.29
C LEU A 27 -2.19 7.47 5.24
N PRO A 28 -3.23 8.19 5.68
CA PRO A 28 -3.22 9.65 5.75
C PRO A 28 -2.09 10.14 6.66
N THR A 29 -1.31 11.09 6.15
CA THR A 29 -0.15 11.69 6.87
C THR A 29 -0.36 13.16 7.21
N SER A 30 -1.44 13.77 6.73
CA SER A 30 -1.85 15.14 7.02
C SER A 30 -2.97 15.21 8.08
N GLY A 31 -3.14 16.36 8.71
CA GLY A 31 -4.11 16.54 9.78
C GLY A 31 -3.76 15.68 11.00
N PRO A 32 -4.71 14.88 11.53
CA PRO A 32 -4.45 14.02 12.68
C PRO A 32 -3.52 12.84 12.39
N ALA A 33 -3.01 12.70 11.16
CA ALA A 33 -1.99 11.74 10.74
C ALA A 33 -2.26 10.28 11.17
N HIS A 34 -3.52 9.82 11.03
CA HIS A 34 -3.96 8.49 11.46
C HIS A 34 -3.14 7.35 10.86
N GLY A 35 -2.62 7.51 9.62
CA GLY A 35 -1.73 6.54 9.00
C GLY A 35 -0.41 6.40 9.76
N VAL A 36 0.19 7.51 10.20
CA VAL A 36 1.41 7.49 11.01
C VAL A 36 1.17 6.84 12.37
N ALA A 37 0.04 7.16 13.01
CA ALA A 37 -0.37 6.56 14.28
C ALA A 37 -0.55 5.04 14.17
N LEU A 38 -1.19 4.56 13.09
CA LEU A 38 -1.35 3.14 12.81
C LEU A 38 -0.01 2.41 12.68
N LEU A 39 0.91 2.96 11.86
CA LEU A 39 2.23 2.37 11.64
C LEU A 39 3.04 2.32 12.92
N ALA A 40 3.02 3.38 13.73
CA ALA A 40 3.71 3.45 15.01
C ALA A 40 3.15 2.44 16.02
N ALA A 41 1.82 2.36 16.14
CA ALA A 41 1.15 1.40 17.03
C ALA A 41 1.45 -0.05 16.63
N LEU A 42 1.44 -0.35 15.32
CA LEU A 42 1.75 -1.67 14.80
C LEU A 42 3.18 -2.10 15.14
N VAL A 43 4.15 -1.20 15.00
CA VAL A 43 5.55 -1.46 15.37
C VAL A 43 5.67 -1.60 16.89
N ALA A 44 5.09 -0.69 17.66
CA ALA A 44 5.17 -0.71 19.13
C ALA A 44 4.64 -2.00 19.75
N THR A 45 3.51 -2.50 19.19
CA THR A 45 2.88 -3.74 19.68
C THR A 45 3.70 -4.99 19.35
N ASN A 46 4.39 -5.01 18.21
CA ASN A 46 5.11 -6.20 17.74
C ASN A 46 6.60 -6.20 18.11
N LEU A 47 7.19 -5.04 18.40
CA LEU A 47 8.62 -4.88 18.70
C LEU A 47 9.11 -5.71 19.91
N PRO A 48 8.36 -5.83 21.03
CA PRO A 48 8.81 -6.61 22.18
C PRO A 48 9.04 -8.09 21.88
N ALA A 49 8.32 -8.65 20.93
CA ALA A 49 8.42 -10.06 20.55
C ALA A 49 9.44 -10.34 19.45
N LEU A 50 10.13 -9.31 18.95
CA LEU A 50 11.18 -9.47 17.94
C LEU A 50 12.48 -9.97 18.60
N ALA A 51 13.18 -10.89 17.91
CA ALA A 51 14.49 -11.35 18.37
C ALA A 51 15.51 -10.19 18.39
N GLU A 52 16.49 -10.23 19.30
CA GLU A 52 17.45 -9.14 19.49
C GLU A 52 18.23 -8.85 18.21
N GLU A 53 18.70 -9.89 17.52
CA GLU A 53 19.45 -9.77 16.26
C GLU A 53 18.62 -9.05 15.17
N GLN A 54 17.30 -9.22 15.21
CA GLN A 54 16.41 -8.53 14.28
C GLN A 54 16.17 -7.08 14.68
N ARG A 55 16.11 -6.78 15.98
CA ARG A 55 15.99 -5.40 16.49
C ARG A 55 17.20 -4.56 16.11
N GLU A 56 18.42 -5.13 16.22
CA GLU A 56 19.66 -4.46 15.86
C GLU A 56 19.72 -4.05 14.37
N LEU A 57 18.99 -4.75 13.49
CA LEU A 57 18.94 -4.45 12.07
C LEU A 57 17.92 -3.34 11.71
N LEU A 58 16.95 -3.07 12.59
CA LEU A 58 15.88 -2.10 12.32
C LEU A 58 16.39 -0.67 12.07
N PRO A 59 17.34 -0.11 12.83
CA PRO A 59 17.82 1.25 12.58
C PRO A 59 18.40 1.43 11.18
N ARG A 60 19.14 0.43 10.68
CA ARG A 60 19.69 0.45 9.32
C ARG A 60 18.59 0.36 8.27
N LEU A 61 17.63 -0.53 8.45
CA LEU A 61 16.48 -0.67 7.55
C LEU A 61 15.67 0.64 7.45
N LEU A 62 15.44 1.31 8.59
CA LEU A 62 14.75 2.59 8.64
C LEU A 62 15.57 3.72 7.99
N HIS A 63 16.90 3.71 8.16
CA HIS A 63 17.79 4.65 7.50
C HIS A 63 17.69 4.51 5.99
N ASP A 64 17.81 3.30 5.46
CA ASP A 64 17.76 3.03 4.02
C ASP A 64 16.40 3.46 3.44
N ALA A 65 15.30 3.09 4.10
CA ALA A 65 13.94 3.48 3.70
C ALA A 65 13.72 5.00 3.71
N ARG A 66 14.27 5.72 4.69
CA ARG A 66 14.16 7.18 4.84
C ARG A 66 14.85 7.93 3.70
N HIS A 67 16.02 7.45 3.27
CA HIS A 67 16.79 8.06 2.19
C HIS A 67 16.36 7.61 0.80
N GLY A 68 15.26 6.86 0.70
CA GLY A 68 14.77 6.34 -0.58
C GLY A 68 15.73 5.30 -1.19
N LEU A 69 16.65 4.78 -0.40
CA LEU A 69 17.49 3.66 -0.81
C LEU A 69 16.59 2.43 -0.97
N SER A 70 16.96 1.58 -1.92
CA SER A 70 16.20 0.35 -2.14
C SER A 70 16.20 -0.49 -0.87
N ILE A 71 15.01 -0.74 -0.32
CA ILE A 71 14.86 -1.73 0.75
C ILE A 71 15.35 -3.06 0.20
N PRO A 72 16.31 -3.73 0.87
CA PRO A 72 16.88 -4.96 0.36
C PRO A 72 15.78 -6.00 0.14
N ARG A 73 15.88 -6.76 -0.96
CA ARG A 73 14.91 -7.81 -1.31
C ARG A 73 14.65 -8.80 -0.19
N ILE A 74 15.62 -8.96 0.72
CA ILE A 74 15.52 -9.77 1.93
C ILE A 74 15.81 -8.84 3.11
N ALA A 75 14.84 -8.70 4.00
CA ALA A 75 14.98 -7.95 5.24
C ALA A 75 14.50 -8.82 6.41
N LEU A 76 15.23 -8.80 7.52
CA LEU A 76 14.91 -9.56 8.74
C LEU A 76 14.55 -11.04 8.43
N GLN A 77 15.30 -11.68 7.54
CA GLN A 77 15.09 -13.06 7.07
C GLN A 77 13.78 -13.27 6.27
N HIS A 78 13.11 -12.20 5.85
CA HIS A 78 11.92 -12.28 5.01
C HIS A 78 12.20 -11.72 3.63
N ARG A 79 11.69 -12.41 2.61
CA ARG A 79 11.71 -11.92 1.23
C ARG A 79 10.57 -10.92 1.03
N LEU A 80 10.91 -9.69 0.71
CA LEU A 80 9.96 -8.66 0.35
C LEU A 80 9.55 -8.84 -1.12
N GLN A 81 8.25 -8.83 -1.39
CA GLN A 81 7.71 -9.04 -2.73
C GLN A 81 6.45 -8.22 -2.97
N TYR A 82 6.04 -8.12 -4.23
CA TYR A 82 4.78 -7.46 -4.63
C TYR A 82 3.65 -8.47 -4.83
N ASP A 83 3.98 -9.72 -5.19
CA ASP A 83 2.99 -10.77 -5.38
C ASP A 83 2.45 -11.24 -4.04
N VAL A 84 1.13 -11.22 -3.91
CA VAL A 84 0.41 -11.59 -2.68
C VAL A 84 -0.18 -13.00 -2.74
N HIS A 85 0.00 -13.70 -3.89
CA HIS A 85 -0.60 -15.03 -4.08
C HIS A 85 -0.07 -16.06 -3.08
N GLY A 86 -0.98 -16.80 -2.46
CA GLY A 86 -0.64 -17.84 -1.48
C GLY A 86 -0.13 -17.30 -0.14
N LEU A 87 -0.31 -16.01 0.14
CA LEU A 87 -0.01 -15.40 1.43
C LEU A 87 -1.27 -15.20 2.25
N ASP A 88 -1.17 -15.39 3.55
CA ASP A 88 -2.19 -15.01 4.52
C ASP A 88 -2.23 -13.48 4.66
N ARG A 89 -3.30 -12.94 5.23
CA ARG A 89 -3.50 -11.51 5.42
C ARG A 89 -3.70 -11.17 6.88
N SER A 90 -3.01 -10.10 7.31
CA SER A 90 -3.34 -9.37 8.52
C SER A 90 -3.81 -7.97 8.14
N ARG A 91 -4.89 -7.52 8.75
CA ARG A 91 -5.52 -6.23 8.47
C ARG A 91 -5.49 -5.34 9.70
N HIS A 92 -4.89 -4.17 9.56
CA HIS A 92 -4.78 -3.18 10.62
C HIS A 92 -5.53 -1.93 10.24
N ARG A 93 -6.28 -1.33 11.19
CA ARG A 93 -7.14 -0.17 10.89
C ARG A 93 -7.11 0.87 11.99
N VAL A 94 -7.40 2.09 11.61
CA VAL A 94 -7.85 3.15 12.54
C VAL A 94 -9.30 3.47 12.20
N LEU A 95 -10.15 3.40 13.20
CA LEU A 95 -11.58 3.62 13.08
C LEU A 95 -12.00 4.80 13.96
N GLY A 96 -12.93 5.61 13.45
CA GLY A 96 -13.68 6.55 14.25
C GLY A 96 -15.02 5.90 14.65
N GLU A 97 -15.20 5.61 15.92
CA GLU A 97 -16.38 4.97 16.51
C GLU A 97 -16.92 5.87 17.64
N ASP A 98 -18.16 6.34 17.53
CA ASP A 98 -18.86 7.12 18.56
C ASP A 98 -18.04 8.29 19.15
N GLY A 99 -17.32 9.01 18.29
CA GLY A 99 -16.47 10.14 18.68
C GLY A 99 -15.12 9.74 19.29
N ARG A 100 -14.78 8.45 19.32
CA ARG A 100 -13.48 7.93 19.79
C ARG A 100 -12.68 7.40 18.61
N ILE A 101 -11.37 7.35 18.78
CA ILE A 101 -10.45 6.74 17.81
C ILE A 101 -10.04 5.38 18.33
N VAL A 102 -10.23 4.35 17.50
CA VAL A 102 -9.87 2.97 17.82
C VAL A 102 -8.84 2.49 16.80
N VAL A 103 -7.70 2.01 17.29
CA VAL A 103 -6.67 1.34 16.49
C VAL A 103 -6.87 -0.15 16.63
N GLU A 104 -7.33 -0.81 15.57
CA GLU A 104 -7.47 -2.26 15.53
C GLU A 104 -6.23 -2.89 14.90
N LEU A 105 -5.57 -3.76 15.65
CA LEU A 105 -4.39 -4.50 15.22
C LEU A 105 -4.71 -5.99 15.15
N ASP A 106 -4.55 -6.57 13.96
CA ASP A 106 -4.70 -8.00 13.78
C ASP A 106 -3.49 -8.75 14.34
N VAL A 107 -3.74 -9.69 15.23
CA VAL A 107 -2.70 -10.53 15.85
C VAL A 107 -2.41 -11.81 15.04
N HIS A 108 -3.02 -11.96 13.87
CA HIS A 108 -2.73 -13.07 12.97
C HIS A 108 -1.32 -12.94 12.37
N GLY A 109 -0.62 -14.07 12.31
CA GLY A 109 0.73 -14.10 11.77
C GLY A 109 1.83 -13.87 12.81
N ALA A 110 3.07 -13.82 12.32
CA ALA A 110 4.25 -13.55 13.14
C ALA A 110 4.51 -12.04 13.22
N GLN A 111 5.25 -11.62 14.22
CA GLN A 111 5.50 -10.20 14.51
C GLN A 111 6.41 -9.52 13.49
N THR A 112 7.43 -10.24 12.99
CA THR A 112 8.38 -9.69 12.01
C THR A 112 7.71 -9.20 10.72
N PRO A 113 6.80 -9.96 10.08
CA PRO A 113 6.04 -9.47 8.94
C PRO A 113 5.24 -8.20 9.22
N GLN A 114 4.68 -8.04 10.42
CA GLN A 114 3.90 -6.86 10.77
C GLN A 114 4.78 -5.60 10.81
N ILE A 115 5.97 -5.72 11.43
CA ILE A 115 6.95 -4.63 11.47
C ILE A 115 7.45 -4.29 10.05
N LEU A 116 7.78 -5.32 9.25
CA LEU A 116 8.18 -5.11 7.86
C LEU A 116 7.08 -4.45 7.03
N GLY A 117 5.84 -4.88 7.21
CA GLY A 117 4.68 -4.25 6.57
C GLY A 117 4.55 -2.77 6.92
N ALA A 118 4.74 -2.41 8.20
CA ALA A 118 4.72 -1.02 8.63
C ALA A 118 5.85 -0.20 7.98
N VAL A 119 7.08 -0.73 7.91
CA VAL A 119 8.22 -0.07 7.26
C VAL A 119 7.99 0.08 5.76
N MET A 120 7.49 -0.97 5.09
CA MET A 120 7.16 -0.92 3.66
C MET A 120 6.04 0.10 3.37
N GLY A 121 5.00 0.12 4.20
CA GLY A 121 3.91 1.09 4.10
C GLY A 121 4.41 2.52 4.27
N ALA A 122 5.27 2.78 5.26
CA ALA A 122 5.90 4.08 5.45
C ALA A 122 6.79 4.47 4.25
N ALA A 123 7.59 3.53 3.74
CA ALA A 123 8.49 3.76 2.59
C ALA A 123 7.74 4.08 1.29
N ALA A 124 6.51 3.56 1.14
CA ALA A 124 5.66 3.81 -0.03
C ALA A 124 4.99 5.19 -0.02
N LEU A 125 5.03 5.93 1.09
CA LEU A 125 4.45 7.27 1.20
C LEU A 125 5.26 8.32 0.40
N HIS A 126 4.61 9.44 0.07
CA HIS A 126 5.31 10.62 -0.47
C HIS A 126 6.41 11.11 0.48
N SER A 127 7.39 11.83 -0.04
CA SER A 127 8.62 12.19 0.67
C SER A 127 8.37 12.79 2.07
N SER A 128 7.47 13.75 2.22
CA SER A 128 7.16 14.36 3.52
C SER A 128 6.47 13.39 4.48
N GLY A 129 5.45 12.68 4.01
CA GLY A 129 4.74 11.68 4.80
C GLY A 129 5.63 10.50 5.19
N ARG A 130 6.48 10.04 4.25
CA ARG A 130 7.49 9.00 4.48
C ARG A 130 8.43 9.39 5.62
N GLN A 131 8.97 10.61 5.58
CA GLN A 131 9.89 11.08 6.59
C GLN A 131 9.23 11.10 7.97
N VAL A 132 8.04 11.68 8.09
CA VAL A 132 7.28 11.72 9.35
C VAL A 132 6.98 10.31 9.87
N ALA A 133 6.54 9.40 9.01
CA ALA A 133 6.22 8.04 9.40
C ALA A 133 7.46 7.27 9.86
N LEU A 134 8.55 7.30 9.09
CA LEU A 134 9.80 6.60 9.44
C LEU A 134 10.50 7.21 10.65
N ASP A 135 10.39 8.54 10.87
CA ASP A 135 10.90 9.19 12.08
C ASP A 135 10.09 8.76 13.31
N THR A 136 8.77 8.60 13.17
CA THR A 136 7.93 8.14 14.25
C THR A 136 8.20 6.67 14.57
N ILE A 137 8.32 5.80 13.58
CA ILE A 137 8.75 4.40 13.77
C ILE A 137 10.14 4.36 14.41
N GLY A 138 11.07 5.19 13.99
CA GLY A 138 12.41 5.28 14.60
C GLY A 138 12.38 5.67 16.07
N ARG A 139 11.45 6.55 16.48
CA ARG A 139 11.23 6.87 17.91
C ARG A 139 10.66 5.67 18.68
N VAL A 140 9.77 4.88 18.07
CA VAL A 140 9.25 3.63 18.67
C VAL A 140 10.40 2.66 18.90
N VAL A 141 11.21 2.39 17.89
CA VAL A 141 12.35 1.46 17.97
C VAL A 141 13.38 1.91 19.02
N ALA A 142 13.58 3.22 19.16
CA ALA A 142 14.48 3.80 20.15
C ALA A 142 13.86 3.92 21.58
N GLY A 143 12.65 3.44 21.81
CA GLY A 143 11.95 3.58 23.09
C GLY A 143 11.59 5.02 23.48
N ARG A 144 11.53 5.94 22.50
CA ARG A 144 11.28 7.38 22.72
C ARG A 144 9.91 7.85 22.19
N TRP A 145 9.06 6.92 21.81
CA TRP A 145 7.71 7.26 21.37
C TRP A 145 6.78 7.40 22.58
N PRO A 146 6.05 8.50 22.72
CA PRO A 146 5.19 8.75 23.89
C PRO A 146 3.91 7.88 23.90
N GLY A 147 3.68 7.08 22.85
CA GLY A 147 2.42 6.36 22.67
C GLY A 147 1.42 7.12 21.80
N LEU A 148 0.24 6.57 21.71
CA LEU A 148 -0.92 7.23 21.11
C LEU A 148 -1.48 8.27 22.10
N ALA A 149 -2.32 9.17 21.59
CA ALA A 149 -3.06 10.10 22.44
C ALA A 149 -3.93 9.32 23.46
N PRO A 150 -4.16 9.86 24.66
CA PRO A 150 -4.85 9.13 25.74
C PRO A 150 -6.29 8.71 25.43
N ASP A 151 -6.92 9.37 24.45
CA ASP A 151 -8.28 9.11 23.95
C ASP A 151 -8.32 8.06 22.83
N VAL A 152 -7.16 7.50 22.44
CA VAL A 152 -7.07 6.46 21.41
C VAL A 152 -7.01 5.09 22.05
N GLU A 153 -7.98 4.26 21.76
CA GLU A 153 -8.05 2.86 22.19
C GLU A 153 -7.25 1.97 21.23
N ILE A 154 -6.44 1.04 21.78
CA ILE A 154 -5.84 -0.04 21.00
C ILE A 154 -6.63 -1.32 21.24
N ARG A 155 -7.16 -1.88 20.15
CA ARG A 155 -7.91 -3.15 20.18
C ARG A 155 -7.16 -4.19 19.34
N THR A 156 -6.83 -5.32 19.95
CA THR A 156 -6.29 -6.46 19.22
C THR A 156 -7.43 -7.35 18.74
N VAL A 157 -7.37 -7.74 17.47
CA VAL A 157 -8.38 -8.61 16.84
C VAL A 157 -7.69 -9.83 16.26
N ALA A 158 -8.39 -10.97 16.21
CA ALA A 158 -7.89 -12.18 15.58
C ALA A 158 -8.56 -12.36 14.21
N GLU A 159 -7.84 -12.92 13.25
CA GLU A 159 -8.35 -13.20 11.89
C GLU A 159 -9.72 -13.90 11.89
N ALA A 160 -9.97 -14.83 12.81
CA ALA A 160 -11.26 -15.50 12.93
C ALA A 160 -12.45 -14.53 13.11
N MET A 161 -12.20 -13.35 13.68
CA MET A 161 -13.21 -12.30 13.79
C MET A 161 -13.45 -11.60 12.45
N TRP A 162 -12.44 -11.55 11.58
CA TRP A 162 -12.55 -10.96 10.24
C TRP A 162 -13.33 -11.86 9.28
N ASN A 163 -13.20 -13.15 9.37
CA ASN A 163 -13.93 -14.11 8.52
C ASN A 163 -15.42 -14.13 8.82
N GLY A 164 -15.85 -13.69 10.01
CA GLY A 164 -17.25 -13.54 10.39
C GLY A 164 -17.79 -12.11 10.26
N TYR A 165 -16.92 -11.11 10.30
CA TYR A 165 -17.27 -9.72 10.14
C TYR A 165 -17.34 -9.37 8.64
N ARG A 166 -18.47 -9.63 8.04
CA ARG A 166 -18.92 -8.85 6.89
C ARG A 166 -19.25 -7.46 7.46
N PRO A 167 -18.50 -6.38 7.13
CA PRO A 167 -18.99 -5.04 7.46
C PRO A 167 -20.42 -5.01 6.91
N PRO A 168 -21.39 -4.49 7.68
CA PRO A 168 -22.69 -4.27 7.10
C PRO A 168 -22.41 -3.57 5.78
N LEU A 169 -22.74 -4.22 4.67
CA LEU A 169 -22.76 -3.57 3.38
C LEU A 169 -23.57 -2.31 3.70
N ALA A 170 -22.91 -1.15 3.75
CA ALA A 170 -23.62 0.10 3.68
C ALA A 170 -24.59 -0.17 2.55
N THR A 171 -25.84 -0.32 2.94
CA THR A 171 -26.90 -0.72 2.02
C THR A 171 -26.69 0.16 0.83
N ALA A 172 -26.43 -0.43 -0.33
CA ALA A 172 -25.95 0.24 -1.54
C ALA A 172 -26.94 1.30 -2.07
N GLY A 173 -27.73 1.90 -1.20
CA GLY A 173 -28.77 2.88 -1.43
C GLY A 173 -28.65 4.20 -0.68
N GLU A 174 -27.84 4.31 0.39
CA GLU A 174 -27.88 5.52 1.23
C GLU A 174 -26.59 6.31 1.36
N TRP A 175 -25.45 5.82 0.88
CA TRP A 175 -24.28 6.63 0.76
C TRP A 175 -24.13 7.11 -0.68
N LYS A 176 -24.62 8.30 -0.98
CA LYS A 176 -24.09 9.16 -2.03
C LYS A 176 -23.17 10.18 -1.35
N PRO A 177 -21.91 9.84 -1.07
CA PRO A 177 -20.94 10.88 -0.93
C PRO A 177 -20.86 11.53 -2.30
N GLY A 178 -20.73 12.82 -2.33
CA GLY A 178 -20.16 13.45 -3.51
C GLY A 178 -18.93 12.61 -3.88
N ALA A 179 -18.84 12.16 -5.13
CA ALA A 179 -17.73 11.33 -5.58
C ALA A 179 -16.43 11.92 -5.00
N PRO A 180 -15.60 11.15 -4.31
CA PRO A 180 -14.37 11.71 -3.75
C PRO A 180 -13.65 12.41 -4.89
N PRO A 181 -13.07 13.59 -4.66
CA PRO A 181 -12.34 14.31 -5.70
C PRO A 181 -11.40 13.31 -6.36
N GLU A 182 -11.31 13.33 -7.67
CA GLU A 182 -10.52 12.35 -8.45
C GLU A 182 -9.09 12.25 -7.92
N GLU A 183 -8.55 13.35 -7.41
CA GLU A 183 -7.27 13.44 -6.73
C GLU A 183 -7.19 12.57 -5.46
N MET A 184 -8.28 12.39 -4.74
CA MET A 184 -8.34 11.55 -3.54
C MET A 184 -8.31 10.05 -3.90
N LEU A 185 -8.84 9.68 -5.05
CA LEU A 185 -8.81 8.31 -5.56
C LEU A 185 -7.40 7.90 -6.02
N TRP A 186 -6.55 8.88 -6.36
CA TRP A 186 -5.16 8.68 -6.78
C TRP A 186 -4.16 8.82 -5.64
N GLN A 187 -4.60 9.07 -4.41
CA GLN A 187 -3.70 9.15 -3.25
C GLN A 187 -3.03 7.80 -3.01
N GLY A 188 -1.70 7.80 -3.07
CA GLY A 188 -0.88 6.59 -2.90
C GLY A 188 -0.56 5.85 -4.20
N VAL A 189 -1.09 6.28 -5.35
CA VAL A 189 -0.74 5.76 -6.67
C VAL A 189 0.41 6.60 -7.23
N GLY A 190 1.56 5.97 -7.48
CA GLY A 190 2.70 6.65 -8.11
C GLY A 190 2.38 7.13 -9.54
N PRO A 191 3.09 8.15 -10.06
CA PRO A 191 2.82 8.71 -11.39
C PRO A 191 2.91 7.65 -12.50
N ASP A 192 3.86 6.73 -12.44
CA ASP A 192 3.99 5.64 -13.42
C ASP A 192 2.84 4.65 -13.33
N GLN A 193 2.37 4.39 -12.12
CA GLN A 193 1.25 3.50 -11.86
C GLN A 193 -0.07 4.13 -12.32
N ARG A 194 -0.24 5.42 -12.10
CA ARG A 194 -1.36 6.21 -12.61
C ARG A 194 -1.39 6.18 -14.13
N TRP A 195 -0.26 6.48 -14.78
CA TRP A 195 -0.13 6.42 -16.23
C TRP A 195 -0.48 5.03 -16.79
N ALA A 196 0.06 3.95 -16.16
CA ALA A 196 -0.25 2.59 -16.57
C ALA A 196 -1.74 2.25 -16.43
N MET A 197 -2.39 2.71 -15.37
CA MET A 197 -3.82 2.53 -15.17
C MET A 197 -4.63 3.30 -16.23
N GLU A 198 -4.28 4.55 -16.52
CA GLU A 198 -4.92 5.37 -17.55
C GLU A 198 -4.79 4.72 -18.94
N VAL A 199 -3.60 4.23 -19.31
CA VAL A 199 -3.35 3.50 -20.56
C VAL A 199 -4.21 2.23 -20.66
N LEU A 200 -4.41 1.52 -19.57
CA LEU A 200 -5.27 0.34 -19.51
C LEU A 200 -6.78 0.68 -19.46
N GLY A 201 -7.13 1.97 -19.46
CA GLY A 201 -8.52 2.42 -19.34
C GLY A 201 -9.13 2.12 -17.99
N LEU A 202 -8.32 2.14 -16.94
CA LEU A 202 -8.73 1.86 -15.58
C LEU A 202 -8.97 3.17 -14.82
N ARG A 203 -10.03 3.19 -14.01
CA ARG A 203 -10.31 4.32 -13.12
C ARG A 203 -9.81 4.00 -11.72
N ALA A 204 -9.36 5.02 -11.01
CA ALA A 204 -9.01 4.90 -9.61
C ALA A 204 -10.19 4.30 -8.80
N GLY A 205 -9.90 3.37 -7.91
CA GLY A 205 -10.90 2.69 -7.10
C GLY A 205 -11.69 1.57 -7.80
N MET A 206 -11.39 1.24 -9.06
CA MET A 206 -11.97 0.06 -9.70
C MET A 206 -11.34 -1.23 -9.16
N GLU A 207 -12.17 -2.11 -8.61
CA GLU A 207 -11.78 -3.51 -8.41
C GLU A 207 -11.74 -4.21 -9.78
N ILE A 208 -10.58 -4.73 -10.16
CA ILE A 208 -10.39 -5.44 -11.43
C ILE A 208 -9.87 -6.82 -11.14
N GLU A 209 -10.54 -7.79 -11.71
CA GLU A 209 -10.03 -9.14 -11.74
C GLU A 209 -8.77 -9.24 -12.61
N ARG A 210 -7.83 -10.06 -12.17
CA ARG A 210 -6.55 -10.26 -12.86
C ARG A 210 -6.72 -10.67 -14.32
N ASP A 211 -7.75 -11.46 -14.60
CA ASP A 211 -8.04 -11.93 -15.96
C ASP A 211 -8.53 -10.81 -16.88
N ASP A 212 -9.30 -9.85 -16.35
CA ASP A 212 -9.71 -8.66 -17.08
C ASP A 212 -8.53 -7.74 -17.37
N LEU A 213 -7.65 -7.55 -16.39
CA LEU A 213 -6.41 -6.79 -16.56
C LEU A 213 -5.53 -7.41 -17.66
N ASN A 214 -5.32 -8.72 -17.63
CA ASN A 214 -4.55 -9.45 -18.62
C ASN A 214 -5.18 -9.37 -20.01
N ARG A 215 -6.52 -9.42 -20.11
CA ARG A 215 -7.23 -9.28 -21.39
C ARG A 215 -7.04 -7.89 -22.00
N ARG A 216 -7.14 -6.83 -21.18
CA ARG A 216 -6.93 -5.44 -21.62
C ARG A 216 -5.49 -5.22 -22.07
N PHE A 217 -4.54 -5.69 -21.28
CA PHE A 217 -3.11 -5.59 -21.61
C PHE A 217 -2.78 -6.31 -22.93
N ARG A 218 -3.27 -7.54 -23.15
CA ARG A 218 -3.07 -8.28 -24.40
C ARG A 218 -3.73 -7.62 -25.59
N ARG A 219 -4.84 -6.90 -25.39
CA ARG A 219 -5.48 -6.13 -26.45
C ARG A 219 -4.59 -4.96 -26.85
N LEU A 220 -4.14 -4.16 -25.89
CA LEU A 220 -3.26 -3.03 -26.13
C LEU A 220 -1.95 -3.44 -26.80
N LEU A 221 -1.34 -4.57 -26.36
CA LEU A 221 -0.14 -5.09 -27.02
C LEU A 221 -0.38 -5.47 -28.48
N ARG A 222 -1.53 -6.06 -28.81
CA ARG A 222 -1.88 -6.38 -30.21
C ARG A 222 -2.08 -5.12 -31.02
N ASP A 223 -2.79 -4.14 -30.46
CA ASP A 223 -3.10 -2.89 -31.15
C ASP A 223 -1.84 -2.02 -31.38
N ALA A 224 -0.85 -2.14 -30.48
CA ALA A 224 0.43 -1.44 -30.56
C ALA A 224 1.49 -2.18 -31.40
N HIS A 225 1.25 -3.44 -31.79
CA HIS A 225 2.24 -4.23 -32.52
C HIS A 225 2.32 -3.76 -33.99
N PRO A 226 3.51 -3.44 -34.53
CA PRO A 226 3.66 -2.90 -35.89
C PRO A 226 3.15 -3.82 -36.99
N ASP A 227 3.11 -5.15 -36.74
CA ASP A 227 2.63 -6.13 -37.74
C ASP A 227 1.11 -6.30 -37.72
N SER A 228 0.38 -5.69 -36.80
CA SER A 228 -1.09 -5.82 -36.72
C SER A 228 -1.85 -4.77 -37.52
N GLY A 229 -1.15 -3.94 -38.31
CA GLY A 229 -1.78 -2.97 -39.21
C GLY A 229 -2.55 -1.85 -38.52
N GLY A 230 -2.29 -1.64 -37.25
CA GLY A 230 -2.86 -0.55 -36.48
C GLY A 230 -2.37 0.78 -37.05
N ALA A 231 -3.28 1.53 -37.66
CA ALA A 231 -3.01 2.87 -38.15
C ALA A 231 -2.53 3.74 -36.99
N GLY A 232 -1.23 3.99 -36.97
CA GLY A 232 -0.67 5.01 -36.11
C GLY A 232 -1.30 6.34 -36.42
N HIS A 233 -2.22 6.79 -35.61
CA HIS A 233 -2.69 8.16 -35.64
C HIS A 233 -1.61 9.03 -34.98
N CYS A 234 -0.58 9.34 -35.78
CA CYS A 234 0.32 10.46 -35.50
C CYS A 234 -0.30 11.71 -36.14
N ASP A 235 -1.09 12.42 -35.39
CA ASP A 235 -1.36 13.81 -35.62
C ASP A 235 -0.10 14.61 -35.28
N SER A 236 0.79 14.70 -36.22
CA SER A 236 1.86 15.69 -36.22
C SER A 236 1.77 16.45 -37.54
N ASN A 237 1.40 17.70 -37.40
CA ASN A 237 1.59 18.71 -38.46
C ASN A 237 3.00 18.60 -39.06
N GLY A 238 3.13 17.97 -40.18
CA GLY A 238 4.35 17.87 -40.96
C GLY A 238 4.01 18.06 -42.41
N VAL A 239 4.07 19.31 -42.85
CA VAL A 239 4.05 19.72 -44.22
C VAL A 239 5.19 19.00 -44.96
N LEU A 240 4.87 18.07 -45.82
CA LEU A 240 5.80 17.60 -46.87
C LEU A 240 5.50 18.32 -48.16
N HIS A 241 6.37 19.29 -48.47
CA HIS A 241 6.47 19.88 -49.79
C HIS A 241 6.88 18.82 -50.80
N GLY A 242 6.15 18.82 -51.93
CA GLY A 242 6.38 17.97 -53.05
C GLY A 242 7.73 18.19 -53.72
N ALA A 243 8.30 17.10 -54.18
CA ALA A 243 9.35 17.11 -55.18
C ALA A 243 8.71 16.94 -56.55
N GLU A 244 8.71 18.00 -57.32
CA GLU A 244 8.43 17.97 -58.73
C GLU A 244 9.48 17.15 -59.45
N ALA A 245 9.02 16.22 -60.25
CA ALA A 245 9.82 15.63 -61.32
C ALA A 245 9.41 16.27 -62.60
N SER A 246 10.36 16.77 -63.35
CA SER A 246 10.26 17.17 -64.73
C SER A 246 11.61 17.03 -65.45
N PRO A 247 11.64 17.01 -66.75
CA PRO A 247 11.16 16.04 -67.74
C PRO A 247 12.28 15.14 -68.20
#